data_c471a1940ff0ba6a06fb3011a5a5c175
#
_entry.id   c471a1940ff0ba6a06fb3011a5a5c175
#
_cell.length_a   1.000
_cell.length_b   1.000
_cell.length_c   1.000
_cell.angle_alpha   90.00
_cell.angle_beta   90.00
_cell.angle_gamma   90.00
#
_symmetry.space_group_name_H-M   'P 1'
#
loop_
_entity.id
_entity.type
_entity.pdbx_description
1 polymer ?
#
loop_
_entity_poly.entity_id
_entity_poly.type
_entity_poly.pdbx_seq_one_letter_code
_entity_poly.pdbx_strand_id
1 'polypeptide(L)'
;HYEQYGYSSNEDTPYKWTEVADKCPINTNFFRNIFPFASYYRLRFMLLEPGGYITPHTDSDIHKLSPINIALNNPKGCKFKMKDHSGYVPFADGKAIVLDVGNTHAVFNDSDEDRYHIIVHGKANKEYEKLIERSYEINGPK
;
A
#
# COMPACT_ATOMS: atom_id res chain seq x y z
N HIS A 1 16.97 -5.29 -8.44
CA HIS A 1 16.65 -4.38 -7.35
C HIS A 1 17.45 -4.68 -6.09
N TYR A 2 17.16 -5.79 -5.39
CA TYR A 2 17.92 -6.26 -4.23
C TYR A 2 19.28 -6.83 -4.65
N GLU A 3 19.38 -7.40 -5.82
CA GLU A 3 20.61 -7.98 -6.40
C GLU A 3 21.75 -6.96 -6.50
N GLN A 4 21.45 -5.71 -6.83
CA GLN A 4 22.46 -4.63 -6.90
C GLN A 4 23.09 -4.31 -5.53
N TYR A 5 22.46 -4.77 -4.44
CA TYR A 5 22.99 -4.64 -3.07
C TYR A 5 23.54 -5.95 -2.53
N GLY A 6 23.66 -6.98 -3.36
CA GLY A 6 24.26 -8.27 -3.00
C GLY A 6 23.32 -9.24 -2.25
N TYR A 7 22.00 -9.02 -2.30
CA TYR A 7 21.03 -9.92 -1.68
C TYR A 7 20.44 -10.89 -2.71
N SER A 8 20.15 -12.12 -2.29
CA SER A 8 19.62 -13.18 -3.16
C SER A 8 18.10 -13.06 -3.35
N SER A 9 17.41 -12.42 -2.41
CA SER A 9 15.96 -12.23 -2.45
C SER A 9 15.52 -10.97 -1.69
N ASN A 10 14.27 -10.58 -1.85
CA ASN A 10 13.66 -9.54 -1.01
C ASN A 10 13.56 -9.96 0.47
N GLU A 11 13.47 -11.25 0.75
CA GLU A 11 13.36 -11.78 2.12
C GLU A 11 14.67 -11.65 2.89
N ASP A 12 15.80 -11.75 2.18
CA ASP A 12 17.13 -11.59 2.77
C ASP A 12 17.54 -10.13 2.97
N THR A 13 16.76 -9.21 2.41
CA THR A 13 17.08 -7.78 2.50
C THR A 13 16.76 -7.26 3.90
N PRO A 14 17.75 -6.69 4.63
CA PRO A 14 17.50 -6.12 5.95
C PRO A 14 16.71 -4.81 5.82
N TYR A 15 15.41 -4.87 6.09
CA TYR A 15 14.55 -3.68 6.07
C TYR A 15 14.89 -2.76 7.24
N LYS A 16 15.23 -1.53 6.93
CA LYS A 16 15.51 -0.48 7.91
C LYS A 16 15.00 0.88 7.39
N TRP A 17 14.74 1.77 8.32
CA TRP A 17 14.41 3.15 7.96
C TRP A 17 15.60 3.82 7.27
N THR A 18 15.33 4.45 6.14
CA THR A 18 16.34 5.17 5.35
C THR A 18 16.33 6.66 5.72
N GLU A 19 17.28 7.42 5.19
CA GLU A 19 17.36 8.88 5.34
C GLU A 19 16.08 9.61 4.84
N VAL A 20 15.30 9.00 3.98
CA VAL A 20 13.99 9.54 3.55
C VAL A 20 13.04 9.68 4.73
N ALA A 21 13.16 8.82 5.74
CA ALA A 21 12.37 8.91 6.96
C ALA A 21 12.58 10.24 7.69
N ASP A 22 13.81 10.76 7.70
CA ASP A 22 14.13 12.02 8.34
C ASP A 22 13.55 13.23 7.59
N LYS A 23 13.34 13.07 6.27
CA LYS A 23 12.68 14.08 5.43
C LYS A 23 11.15 14.06 5.53
N CYS A 24 10.60 12.98 6.11
CA CYS A 24 9.15 12.78 6.27
C CYS A 24 8.78 12.54 7.75
N PRO A 25 9.08 13.47 8.67
CA PRO A 25 8.97 13.21 10.11
C PRO A 25 7.55 12.90 10.58
N ILE A 26 6.52 13.47 9.97
CA ILE A 26 5.11 13.20 10.32
C ILE A 26 4.75 11.76 10.00
N ASN A 27 5.03 11.30 8.77
CA ASN A 27 4.76 9.93 8.34
C ASN A 27 5.57 8.94 9.16
N THR A 28 6.85 9.23 9.38
CA THR A 28 7.75 8.40 10.16
C THR A 28 7.26 8.22 11.59
N ASN A 29 6.88 9.33 12.26
CA ASN A 29 6.35 9.27 13.62
C ASN A 29 5.04 8.48 13.67
N PHE A 30 4.14 8.71 12.72
CA PHE A 30 2.86 7.99 12.67
C PHE A 30 3.07 6.48 12.56
N PHE A 31 3.85 6.03 11.61
CA PHE A 31 4.05 4.59 11.39
C PHE A 31 4.95 3.93 12.44
N ARG A 32 5.91 4.63 13.01
CA ARG A 32 6.78 4.07 14.06
C ARG A 32 6.11 3.98 15.43
N ASN A 33 5.28 4.97 15.77
CA ASN A 33 4.86 5.19 17.16
C ASN A 33 3.35 5.10 17.37
N ILE A 34 2.54 5.20 16.32
CA ILE A 34 1.07 5.32 16.44
C ILE A 34 0.38 4.14 15.76
N PHE A 35 0.78 3.82 14.52
CA PHE A 35 0.13 2.78 13.76
C PHE A 35 0.42 1.39 14.32
N PRO A 36 -0.60 0.52 14.51
CA PRO A 36 -0.48 -0.67 15.36
C PRO A 36 0.06 -1.91 14.65
N PHE A 37 1.06 -1.81 13.78
CA PHE A 37 1.75 -2.99 13.29
C PHE A 37 2.72 -3.55 14.33
N ALA A 38 2.86 -4.89 14.38
CA ALA A 38 3.88 -5.54 15.21
C ALA A 38 5.30 -5.23 14.73
N SER A 39 5.48 -5.15 13.42
CA SER A 39 6.73 -4.78 12.76
C SER A 39 6.47 -4.31 11.33
N TYR A 40 7.45 -3.64 10.72
CA TYR A 40 7.37 -3.16 9.36
C TYR A 40 8.33 -3.92 8.45
N TYR A 41 7.87 -4.23 7.23
CA TYR A 41 8.72 -4.72 6.16
C TYR A 41 9.09 -3.59 5.20
N ARG A 42 8.10 -2.85 4.71
CA ARG A 42 8.32 -1.75 3.75
C ARG A 42 7.29 -0.65 3.95
N LEU A 43 7.77 0.57 3.80
CA LEU A 43 6.95 1.76 3.62
C LEU A 43 7.54 2.53 2.44
N ARG A 44 6.72 2.78 1.40
CA ARG A 44 7.19 3.39 0.15
C ARG A 44 6.21 4.42 -0.37
N PHE A 45 6.75 5.53 -0.88
CA PHE A 45 6.02 6.39 -1.78
C PHE A 45 6.03 5.77 -3.18
N MET A 46 4.88 5.77 -3.84
CA MET A 46 4.69 5.24 -5.18
C MET A 46 4.14 6.34 -6.06
N LEU A 47 4.83 6.59 -7.17
CA LEU A 47 4.40 7.50 -8.23
C LEU A 47 3.90 6.67 -9.42
N LEU A 48 2.76 7.09 -9.98
CA LEU A 48 2.29 6.64 -11.28
C LEU A 48 1.96 7.87 -12.11
N GLU A 49 2.82 8.14 -13.09
CA GLU A 49 2.71 9.28 -13.99
C GLU A 49 1.47 9.20 -14.91
N PRO A 50 1.05 10.30 -15.53
CA PRO A 50 0.00 10.30 -16.55
C PRO A 50 0.24 9.27 -17.65
N GLY A 51 -0.81 8.51 -18.00
CA GLY A 51 -0.72 7.40 -18.95
C GLY A 51 0.00 6.16 -18.43
N GLY A 52 0.52 6.21 -17.21
CA GLY A 52 1.19 5.08 -16.58
C GLY A 52 0.22 3.95 -16.23
N TYR A 53 0.71 2.72 -16.27
CA TYR A 53 -0.07 1.56 -15.88
C TYR A 53 0.79 0.49 -15.22
N ILE A 54 0.17 -0.28 -14.35
CA ILE A 54 0.71 -1.50 -13.76
C ILE A 54 -0.12 -2.65 -14.31
N THR A 55 0.52 -3.53 -15.08
CA THR A 55 -0.14 -4.68 -15.73
C THR A 55 -0.78 -5.60 -14.70
N PRO A 56 -1.79 -6.40 -15.10
CA PRO A 56 -2.38 -7.40 -14.22
C PRO A 56 -1.32 -8.35 -13.65
N HIS A 57 -1.23 -8.40 -12.33
CA HIS A 57 -0.31 -9.24 -11.58
C HIS A 57 -0.89 -9.62 -10.22
N THR A 58 -0.23 -10.53 -9.54
CA THR A 58 -0.46 -10.86 -8.13
C THR A 58 0.81 -10.57 -7.37
N ASP A 59 0.69 -10.01 -6.17
CA ASP A 59 1.80 -9.95 -5.25
C ASP A 59 1.90 -11.27 -4.47
N SER A 60 3.12 -11.66 -4.14
CA SER A 60 3.34 -12.91 -3.42
C SER A 60 2.88 -12.82 -1.97
N ASP A 61 2.20 -13.87 -1.53
CA ASP A 61 1.92 -14.28 -0.17
C ASP A 61 1.49 -13.18 0.81
N ILE A 62 0.24 -12.75 0.67
CA ILE A 62 -0.43 -11.82 1.58
C ILE A 62 -0.67 -12.37 2.98
N HIS A 63 -0.61 -13.70 3.17
CA HIS A 63 -0.84 -14.32 4.47
C HIS A 63 0.17 -13.91 5.54
N LYS A 64 1.30 -13.36 5.11
CA LYS A 64 2.35 -12.86 6.00
C LYS A 64 2.35 -11.36 6.17
N LEU A 65 1.77 -10.62 5.23
CA LEU A 65 1.81 -9.16 5.18
C LEU A 65 0.40 -8.60 4.98
N SER A 66 0.06 -7.57 5.73
CA SER A 66 -1.17 -6.81 5.55
C SER A 66 -0.86 -5.51 4.79
N PRO A 67 -0.90 -5.50 3.46
CA PRO A 67 -0.59 -4.29 2.71
C PRO A 67 -1.71 -3.27 2.85
N ILE A 68 -1.33 -2.05 3.18
CA ILE A 68 -2.20 -0.89 3.19
C ILE A 68 -1.78 0.01 2.05
N ASN A 69 -2.73 0.43 1.26
CA ASN A 69 -2.53 1.39 0.18
C ASN A 69 -3.25 2.69 0.53
N ILE A 70 -2.50 3.78 0.65
CA ILE A 70 -2.99 5.09 1.05
C ILE A 70 -2.86 6.02 -0.15
N ALA A 71 -3.99 6.52 -0.65
CA ALA A 71 -3.99 7.54 -1.68
C ALA A 71 -3.62 8.89 -1.08
N LEU A 72 -2.47 9.46 -1.45
CA LEU A 72 -2.15 10.86 -1.14
C LEU A 72 -2.98 11.79 -2.03
N ASN A 73 -3.14 11.40 -3.28
CA ASN A 73 -4.14 11.92 -4.20
C ASN A 73 -4.69 10.78 -5.05
N ASN A 74 -5.87 10.99 -5.64
CA ASN A 74 -6.45 10.06 -6.59
C ASN A 74 -7.11 10.84 -7.74
N PRO A 75 -6.32 11.35 -8.70
CA PRO A 75 -6.81 12.14 -9.82
C PRO A 75 -7.95 11.44 -10.56
N LYS A 76 -8.88 12.24 -11.10
CA LYS A 76 -10.00 11.71 -11.89
C LYS A 76 -9.47 11.00 -13.14
N GLY A 77 -9.74 9.71 -13.24
CA GLY A 77 -9.19 8.85 -14.31
C GLY A 77 -8.25 7.77 -13.78
N CYS A 78 -7.78 7.90 -12.54
CA CYS A 78 -7.05 6.80 -11.90
C CYS A 78 -7.99 5.66 -11.53
N LYS A 79 -7.57 4.43 -11.85
CA LYS A 79 -8.35 3.23 -11.67
C LYS A 79 -7.51 2.13 -11.04
N PHE A 80 -8.00 1.52 -9.99
CA PHE A 80 -7.43 0.31 -9.43
C PHE A 80 -8.44 -0.82 -9.59
N LYS A 81 -8.10 -1.83 -10.37
CA LYS A 81 -8.98 -2.95 -10.70
C LYS A 81 -8.54 -4.21 -10.00
N MET A 82 -9.46 -4.87 -9.30
CA MET A 82 -9.30 -6.25 -8.84
C MET A 82 -10.01 -7.19 -9.82
N LYS A 83 -9.41 -8.32 -10.17
CA LYS A 83 -9.93 -9.25 -11.19
C LYS A 83 -11.37 -9.67 -10.91
N ASP A 84 -11.66 -10.07 -9.68
CA ASP A 84 -12.94 -10.71 -9.32
C ASP A 84 -13.98 -9.72 -8.78
N HIS A 85 -13.74 -8.40 -8.96
CA HIS A 85 -14.67 -7.34 -8.55
C HIS A 85 -15.22 -6.58 -9.76
N SER A 86 -16.52 -6.29 -9.74
CA SER A 86 -17.23 -5.62 -10.84
C SER A 86 -16.84 -4.14 -11.01
N GLY A 87 -16.33 -3.50 -9.99
CA GLY A 87 -15.96 -2.07 -9.99
C GLY A 87 -14.47 -1.83 -9.87
N TYR A 88 -14.12 -0.60 -9.59
CA TYR A 88 -12.80 -0.18 -9.19
C TYR A 88 -12.72 0.01 -7.69
N VAL A 89 -11.54 -0.19 -7.12
CA VAL A 89 -11.29 0.13 -5.70
C VAL A 89 -11.56 1.62 -5.48
N PRO A 90 -12.42 1.99 -4.54
CA PRO A 90 -12.92 3.38 -4.41
C PRO A 90 -11.92 4.26 -3.65
N PHE A 91 -10.73 4.43 -4.21
CA PHE A 91 -9.75 5.37 -3.68
C PHE A 91 -10.25 6.81 -3.78
N ALA A 92 -9.90 7.61 -2.80
CA ALA A 92 -10.06 9.05 -2.76
C ALA A 92 -8.88 9.64 -1.98
N ASP A 93 -8.65 10.92 -2.11
CA ASP A 93 -7.56 11.62 -1.43
C ASP A 93 -7.59 11.37 0.08
N GLY A 94 -6.45 10.98 0.63
CA GLY A 94 -6.30 10.62 2.04
C GLY A 94 -6.89 9.26 2.46
N LYS A 95 -7.52 8.51 1.55
CA LYS A 95 -8.16 7.24 1.90
C LYS A 95 -7.14 6.11 1.96
N ALA A 96 -7.16 5.38 3.06
CA ALA A 96 -6.40 4.15 3.25
C ALA A 96 -7.29 2.93 3.02
N ILE A 97 -6.81 1.97 2.26
CA ILE A 97 -7.54 0.72 1.98
C ILE A 97 -6.59 -0.46 2.16
N VAL A 98 -7.04 -1.47 2.87
CA VAL A 98 -6.39 -2.78 2.91
C VAL A 98 -6.83 -3.57 1.68
N LEU A 99 -5.88 -4.09 0.94
CA LEU A 99 -6.11 -4.81 -0.30
C LEU A 99 -5.61 -6.25 -0.19
N ASP A 100 -6.43 -7.18 -0.67
CA ASP A 100 -5.99 -8.55 -0.92
C ASP A 100 -5.24 -8.62 -2.25
N VAL A 101 -3.96 -8.24 -2.21
CA VAL A 101 -3.09 -8.20 -3.39
C VAL A 101 -2.61 -9.59 -3.85
N GLY A 102 -2.97 -10.66 -3.15
CA GLY A 102 -2.89 -12.04 -3.61
C GLY A 102 -3.84 -12.31 -4.78
N ASN A 103 -4.93 -11.53 -4.88
CA ASN A 103 -5.80 -11.52 -6.06
C ASN A 103 -5.18 -10.68 -7.17
N THR A 104 -5.39 -11.11 -8.42
CA THR A 104 -4.90 -10.38 -9.60
C THR A 104 -5.46 -8.96 -9.60
N HIS A 105 -4.58 -7.99 -9.73
CA HIS A 105 -4.92 -6.57 -9.75
C HIS A 105 -4.10 -5.80 -10.78
N ALA A 106 -4.64 -4.66 -11.19
CA ALA A 106 -4.01 -3.74 -12.15
C ALA A 106 -4.32 -2.30 -11.80
N VAL A 107 -3.44 -1.38 -12.18
CA VAL A 107 -3.60 0.05 -11.92
C VAL A 107 -3.38 0.84 -13.19
N PHE A 108 -4.20 1.86 -13.42
CA PHE A 108 -4.12 2.76 -14.55
C PHE A 108 -4.22 4.19 -14.07
N ASN A 109 -3.44 5.08 -14.68
CA ASN A 109 -3.58 6.51 -14.53
C ASN A 109 -3.96 7.13 -15.88
N ASP A 110 -5.26 7.17 -16.17
CA ASP A 110 -5.83 7.78 -17.38
C ASP A 110 -6.10 9.30 -17.19
N SER A 111 -5.44 9.92 -16.19
CA SER A 111 -5.49 11.36 -15.95
C SER A 111 -4.28 12.08 -16.53
N ASP A 112 -4.28 13.39 -16.45
CA ASP A 112 -3.17 14.29 -16.81
C ASP A 112 -2.32 14.71 -15.58
N GLU A 113 -2.58 14.11 -14.42
CA GLU A 113 -1.89 14.40 -13.17
C GLU A 113 -1.13 13.17 -12.64
N ASP A 114 -0.04 13.42 -11.93
CA ASP A 114 0.68 12.38 -11.19
C ASP A 114 -0.18 11.81 -10.05
N ARG A 115 -0.18 10.49 -9.92
CA ARG A 115 -0.82 9.78 -8.82
C ARG A 115 0.21 9.37 -7.78
N TYR A 116 0.03 9.79 -6.54
CA TYR A 116 0.90 9.45 -5.42
C TYR A 116 0.18 8.60 -4.38
N HIS A 117 0.77 7.47 -4.05
CA HIS A 117 0.31 6.60 -2.97
C HIS A 117 1.44 6.29 -1.99
N ILE A 118 1.07 5.95 -0.76
CA ILE A 118 1.96 5.26 0.19
C ILE A 118 1.50 3.81 0.25
N ILE A 119 2.44 2.88 0.07
CA ILE A 119 2.19 1.46 0.30
C ILE A 119 2.98 1.03 1.53
N VAL A 120 2.26 0.47 2.49
CA VAL A 120 2.81 0.00 3.76
C VAL A 120 2.60 -1.49 3.88
N HIS A 121 3.68 -2.22 4.14
CA HIS A 121 3.65 -3.63 4.47
C HIS A 121 4.16 -3.83 5.89
N GLY A 122 3.41 -4.54 6.69
CA GLY A 122 3.78 -4.84 8.06
C GLY A 122 3.17 -6.15 8.53
N LYS A 123 3.61 -6.60 9.69
CA LYS A 123 3.07 -7.77 10.35
C LYS A 123 1.89 -7.36 11.22
N ALA A 124 0.72 -7.97 10.97
CA ALA A 124 -0.47 -7.77 11.77
C ALA A 124 -0.27 -8.23 13.23
N ASN A 125 -1.01 -7.62 14.12
CA ASN A 125 -1.20 -8.03 15.51
C ASN A 125 -2.65 -7.79 15.89
N LYS A 126 -3.02 -8.17 17.12
CA LYS A 126 -4.41 -8.05 17.61
C LYS A 126 -4.97 -6.63 17.59
N GLU A 127 -4.13 -5.62 17.78
CA GLU A 127 -4.59 -4.22 17.77
C GLU A 127 -4.87 -3.76 16.33
N TYR A 128 -4.05 -4.21 15.38
CA TYR A 128 -4.31 -3.98 13.96
C TYR A 128 -5.58 -4.70 13.49
N GLU A 129 -5.79 -5.95 13.89
CA GLU A 129 -7.00 -6.71 13.57
C GLU A 129 -8.26 -5.99 14.06
N LYS A 130 -8.28 -5.54 15.32
CA LYS A 130 -9.38 -4.73 15.87
C LYS A 130 -9.61 -3.42 15.12
N LEU A 131 -8.52 -2.77 14.67
CA LEU A 131 -8.63 -1.56 13.86
C LEU A 131 -9.35 -1.85 12.53
N ILE A 132 -9.01 -2.95 11.87
CA ILE A 132 -9.64 -3.36 10.62
C ILE A 132 -11.11 -3.73 10.82
N GLU A 133 -11.43 -4.53 11.83
CA GLU A 133 -12.81 -4.91 12.19
C GLU A 133 -13.66 -3.66 12.43
N ARG A 134 -13.20 -2.74 13.27
CA ARG A 134 -13.89 -1.48 13.54
C ARG A 134 -14.06 -0.62 12.30
N SER A 135 -13.04 -0.55 11.45
CA SER A 135 -13.12 0.19 10.19
C SER A 135 -14.17 -0.43 9.25
N TYR A 136 -14.25 -1.75 9.20
CA TYR A 136 -15.26 -2.46 8.40
C TYR A 136 -16.68 -2.22 8.92
N GLU A 137 -16.90 -2.24 10.23
CA GLU A 137 -18.19 -1.93 10.85
C GLU A 137 -18.70 -0.53 10.49
N ILE A 138 -17.78 0.45 10.42
CA ILE A 138 -18.12 1.86 10.14
C ILE A 138 -18.29 2.12 8.64
N ASN A 139 -17.39 1.59 7.82
CA ASN A 139 -17.21 1.96 6.42
C ASN A 139 -17.51 0.81 5.42
N GLY A 140 -17.75 -0.39 5.91
CA GLY A 140 -18.05 -1.54 5.06
C GLY A 140 -19.40 -1.42 4.34
N PRO A 141 -19.66 -2.28 3.35
CA PRO A 141 -20.94 -2.31 2.66
C PRO A 141 -22.07 -2.61 3.65
N LYS A 142 -23.12 -1.80 3.59
CA LYS A 142 -24.36 -1.97 4.36
C LYS A 142 -25.37 -2.77 3.56
#